data_4b3751a7ddb196d3ac7d7d64ef8d959b
#
_entry.id   4b3751a7ddb196d3ac7d7d64ef8d959b
#
_cell.length_a   1.000
_cell.length_b   1.000
_cell.length_c   1.000
_cell.angle_alpha   90.00
_cell.angle_beta   90.00
_cell.angle_gamma   90.00
#
_symmetry.space_group_name_H-M   'P 1'
#
loop_
_entity.id
_entity.type
_entity.pdbx_description
1 polymer ?
#
loop_
_entity_poly.entity_id
_entity_poly.type
_entity_poly.pdbx_seq_one_letter_code
_entity_poly.pdbx_strand_id
1 'polypeptide(L)'
;MSLAKGEIVERVVTYVIKSIVEDPEAVQVTLVEQGPDEVVAEVRTAKPDMGRVIGRRGRVAKAIRAAAGAAGEEEGITAGVEFLD
;
A
#
# COMPACT_ATOMS: atom_id res chain seq x y z
N MET A 1 -4.61 17.80 -16.16
CA MET A 1 -3.61 16.71 -16.20
C MET A 1 -4.19 15.48 -15.52
N SER A 2 -4.20 14.36 -16.21
CA SER A 2 -4.74 13.14 -15.61
C SER A 2 -3.66 12.44 -14.80
N LEU A 3 -4.08 11.80 -13.69
CA LEU A 3 -3.19 11.02 -12.86
C LEU A 3 -2.99 9.64 -13.51
N ALA A 4 -1.82 9.06 -13.29
CA ALA A 4 -1.59 7.67 -13.66
C ALA A 4 -2.49 6.77 -12.81
N LYS A 5 -2.92 5.63 -13.38
CA LYS A 5 -3.77 4.69 -12.67
C LYS A 5 -3.06 4.20 -11.40
N GLY A 6 -3.74 4.33 -10.28
CA GLY A 6 -3.22 3.90 -8.99
C GLY A 6 -2.35 4.94 -8.29
N GLU A 7 -2.21 6.15 -8.84
CA GLU A 7 -1.35 7.16 -8.25
C GLU A 7 -1.82 7.56 -6.84
N ILE A 8 -3.12 7.70 -6.64
CA ILE A 8 -3.64 8.03 -5.31
C ILE A 8 -3.40 6.87 -4.36
N VAL A 9 -3.64 5.64 -4.84
CA VAL A 9 -3.37 4.43 -4.05
C VAL A 9 -1.91 4.40 -3.61
N GLU A 10 -0.99 4.62 -4.56
CA GLU A 10 0.43 4.59 -4.24
C GLU A 10 0.81 5.64 -3.20
N ARG A 11 0.31 6.86 -3.36
CA ARG A 11 0.60 7.94 -2.42
C ARG A 11 0.10 7.63 -1.02
N VAL A 12 -1.15 7.15 -0.93
CA VAL A 12 -1.76 6.83 0.36
C VAL A 12 -1.01 5.69 1.04
N VAL A 13 -0.77 4.61 0.32
CA VAL A 13 -0.08 3.45 0.89
C VAL A 13 1.34 3.84 1.33
N THR A 14 2.06 4.56 0.48
CA THR A 14 3.43 4.99 0.79
C THR A 14 3.45 5.86 2.05
N TYR A 15 2.54 6.83 2.12
CA TYR A 15 2.47 7.72 3.27
C TYR A 15 2.20 6.95 4.57
N VAL A 16 1.20 6.06 4.53
CA VAL A 16 0.82 5.31 5.73
C VAL A 16 1.96 4.40 6.18
N ILE A 17 2.56 3.65 5.25
CA ILE A 17 3.66 2.75 5.59
C ILE A 17 4.84 3.51 6.18
N LYS A 18 5.25 4.61 5.53
CA LYS A 18 6.37 5.41 6.03
C LYS A 18 6.11 6.02 7.39
N SER A 19 4.84 6.24 7.73
CA SER A 19 4.46 6.78 9.03
C SER A 19 4.56 5.75 10.17
N ILE A 20 4.60 4.47 9.83
CA ILE A 20 4.56 3.38 10.81
C ILE A 20 5.96 2.82 11.08
N VAL A 21 6.80 2.75 10.05
CA VAL A 21 8.09 2.06 10.11
C VAL A 21 9.16 2.90 10.79
N GLU A 22 10.21 2.25 11.27
CA GLU A 22 11.38 2.93 11.79
C GLU A 22 12.35 3.36 10.71
N ASP A 23 12.36 2.64 9.58
CA ASP A 23 13.26 2.95 8.46
C ASP A 23 12.45 3.30 7.22
N PRO A 24 11.95 4.55 7.12
CA PRO A 24 11.13 4.94 5.99
C PRO A 24 11.88 4.93 4.66
N GLU A 25 13.20 5.08 4.66
CA GLU A 25 13.96 5.08 3.42
C GLU A 25 14.03 3.69 2.78
N ALA A 26 13.80 2.63 3.55
CA ALA A 26 13.79 1.28 3.02
C ALA A 26 12.44 0.89 2.43
N VAL A 27 11.42 1.73 2.57
CA VAL A 27 10.08 1.44 2.07
C VAL A 27 10.06 1.55 0.55
N GLN A 28 9.54 0.51 -0.10
CA GLN A 28 9.30 0.50 -1.54
C GLN A 28 7.87 0.08 -1.78
N VAL A 29 7.15 0.86 -2.57
CA VAL A 29 5.79 0.54 -2.96
C VAL A 29 5.75 0.49 -4.48
N THR A 30 5.39 -0.65 -5.03
CA THR A 30 5.32 -0.87 -6.47
C THR A 30 3.89 -1.23 -6.83
N LEU A 31 3.32 -0.52 -7.79
CA LEU A 31 1.98 -0.84 -8.27
C LEU A 31 2.06 -1.90 -9.36
N VAL A 32 1.21 -2.90 -9.25
CA VAL A 32 1.06 -3.93 -10.26
C VAL A 32 -0.38 -3.91 -10.75
N GLU A 33 -0.57 -3.77 -12.05
CA GLU A 33 -1.91 -3.82 -12.63
C GLU A 33 -2.36 -5.27 -12.73
N GLN A 34 -3.52 -5.57 -12.15
CA GLN A 34 -4.09 -6.92 -12.18
C GLN A 34 -5.21 -7.05 -13.20
N GLY A 35 -5.67 -5.93 -13.73
CA GLY A 35 -6.74 -5.88 -14.70
C GLY A 35 -7.03 -4.44 -15.07
N PRO A 36 -8.04 -4.18 -15.92
CA PRO A 36 -8.31 -2.82 -16.38
C PRO A 36 -8.60 -1.84 -15.25
N ASP A 37 -9.25 -2.31 -14.19
CA ASP A 37 -9.67 -1.46 -13.08
C ASP A 37 -9.20 -1.99 -11.75
N GLU A 38 -8.07 -2.71 -11.74
CA GLU A 38 -7.57 -3.32 -10.51
C GLU A 38 -6.06 -3.16 -10.41
N VAL A 39 -5.59 -2.72 -9.25
CA VAL A 39 -4.15 -2.61 -8.97
C VAL A 39 -3.85 -3.26 -7.61
N VAL A 40 -2.62 -3.71 -7.46
CA VAL A 40 -2.11 -4.20 -6.18
C VAL A 40 -0.85 -3.40 -5.87
N ALA A 41 -0.79 -2.85 -4.66
CA ALA A 41 0.41 -2.17 -4.19
C ALA A 41 1.27 -3.21 -3.47
N GLU A 42 2.42 -3.52 -4.04
CA GLU A 42 3.39 -4.41 -3.41
C GLU A 42 4.28 -3.59 -2.52
N VAL A 43 4.33 -3.96 -1.24
CA VAL A 43 5.04 -3.19 -0.22
C VAL A 43 6.24 -3.99 0.28
N ARG A 44 7.42 -3.34 0.28
CA ARG A 44 8.63 -3.87 0.91
C ARG A 44 9.09 -2.88 1.97
N THR A 45 9.57 -3.40 3.08
CA THR A 45 10.12 -2.58 4.16
C THR A 45 11.46 -3.17 4.57
N ALA A 46 12.17 -2.46 5.47
CA ALA A 46 13.29 -3.07 6.16
C ALA A 46 12.76 -4.29 6.93
N LYS A 47 13.57 -5.35 6.99
CA LYS A 47 13.15 -6.60 7.59
C LYS A 47 12.56 -6.45 9.00
N PRO A 48 13.18 -5.67 9.90
CA PRO A 48 12.63 -5.50 11.25
C PRO A 48 11.26 -4.80 11.27
N ASP A 49 10.91 -4.07 10.20
CA ASP A 49 9.66 -3.32 10.16
C ASP A 49 8.47 -4.12 9.64
N MET A 50 8.71 -5.30 9.07
CA MET A 50 7.62 -6.09 8.50
C MET A 50 6.57 -6.44 9.56
N GLY A 51 6.99 -6.76 10.77
CA GLY A 51 6.06 -7.04 11.86
C GLY A 51 5.19 -5.84 12.24
N ARG A 52 5.73 -4.62 12.09
CA ARG A 52 4.96 -3.41 12.38
C ARG A 52 3.84 -3.17 11.38
N VAL A 53 4.14 -3.41 10.09
CA VAL A 53 3.14 -3.15 9.05
C VAL A 53 2.09 -4.26 8.96
N ILE A 54 2.40 -5.43 9.45
CA ILE A 54 1.41 -6.50 9.56
C ILE A 54 0.58 -6.28 10.82
N GLY A 55 1.25 -6.03 11.95
CA GLY A 55 0.62 -5.80 13.23
C GLY A 55 0.12 -7.07 13.87
N ARG A 56 -0.31 -6.94 15.13
CA ARG A 56 -0.83 -8.08 15.89
C ARG A 56 -2.12 -8.58 15.22
N ARG A 57 -2.15 -9.87 14.90
CA ARG A 57 -3.29 -10.51 14.23
C ARG A 57 -3.63 -9.89 12.88
N GLY A 58 -2.63 -9.25 12.26
CA GLY A 58 -2.83 -8.62 10.96
C GLY A 58 -3.67 -7.36 10.99
N ARG A 59 -3.86 -6.74 12.16
CA ARG A 59 -4.75 -5.57 12.29
C ARG A 59 -4.24 -4.35 11.53
N VAL A 60 -2.92 -4.12 11.56
CA VAL A 60 -2.34 -2.99 10.85
C VAL A 60 -2.45 -3.21 9.34
N ALA A 61 -2.11 -4.42 8.89
CA ALA A 61 -2.25 -4.77 7.47
C ALA A 61 -3.69 -4.59 7.00
N LYS A 62 -4.67 -4.98 7.81
CA LYS A 62 -6.08 -4.82 7.48
C LYS A 62 -6.45 -3.34 7.33
N ALA A 63 -5.95 -2.51 8.24
CA ALA A 63 -6.21 -1.06 8.16
C ALA A 63 -5.56 -0.45 6.93
N ILE A 64 -4.35 -0.88 6.59
CA ILE A 64 -3.66 -0.40 5.39
C ILE A 64 -4.44 -0.79 4.14
N ARG A 65 -4.95 -2.04 4.10
CA ARG A 65 -5.78 -2.49 2.97
C ARG A 65 -7.06 -1.69 2.84
N ALA A 66 -7.67 -1.32 3.97
CA ALA A 66 -8.87 -0.47 3.95
C ALA A 66 -8.55 0.91 3.40
N ALA A 67 -7.42 1.50 3.79
CA ALA A 67 -7.00 2.79 3.27
C ALA A 67 -6.72 2.74 1.77
N ALA A 68 -6.04 1.66 1.32
CA ALA A 68 -5.77 1.47 -0.11
C ALA A 68 -7.08 1.33 -0.90
N GLY A 69 -8.04 0.57 -0.36
CA GLY A 69 -9.34 0.40 -1.01
C GLY A 69 -10.08 1.72 -1.16
N ALA A 70 -10.07 2.55 -0.11
CA ALA A 70 -10.70 3.86 -0.16
C ALA A 70 -10.03 4.76 -1.20
N ALA A 71 -8.70 4.74 -1.25
CA ALA A 71 -7.95 5.50 -2.25
C ALA A 71 -8.29 5.02 -3.67
N GLY A 72 -8.43 3.69 -3.85
CA GLY A 72 -8.81 3.13 -5.13
C GLY A 72 -10.19 3.60 -5.57
N GLU A 73 -11.13 3.70 -4.63
CA GLU A 73 -12.48 4.19 -4.95
C GLU A 73 -12.44 5.61 -5.48
N GLU A 74 -11.54 6.45 -4.98
CA GLU A 74 -11.37 7.81 -5.49
C GLU A 74 -10.94 7.83 -6.96
N GLU A 75 -10.25 6.78 -7.39
CA GLU A 75 -9.82 6.66 -8.78
C GLU A 75 -10.74 5.78 -9.62
N GLY A 76 -11.80 5.24 -9.02
CA GLY A 76 -12.70 4.32 -9.71
C GLY A 76 -12.10 2.96 -9.98
N ILE A 77 -11.17 2.51 -9.16
CA ILE A 77 -10.50 1.21 -9.31
C ILE A 77 -10.54 0.43 -8.01
N THR A 78 -10.27 -0.86 -8.11
CA THR A 78 -10.11 -1.75 -6.96
C THR A 78 -8.63 -1.82 -6.61
N ALA A 79 -8.29 -1.64 -5.35
CA ALA A 79 -6.91 -1.65 -4.93
C ALA A 79 -6.68 -2.64 -3.79
N GLY A 80 -5.66 -3.47 -3.94
CA GLY A 80 -5.21 -4.38 -2.91
C GLY A 80 -3.79 -4.04 -2.47
N VAL A 81 -3.34 -4.68 -1.40
CA VAL A 81 -1.98 -4.51 -0.88
C VAL A 81 -1.39 -5.88 -0.61
N GLU A 82 -0.16 -6.08 -1.04
CA GLU A 82 0.59 -7.30 -0.78
C GLU A 82 1.90 -6.92 -0.11
N PHE A 83 2.19 -7.57 1.02
CA PHE A 83 3.42 -7.32 1.76
C PHE A 83 4.44 -8.38 1.36
N LEU A 84 5.60 -7.95 0.89
CA LEU A 84 6.66 -8.82 0.38
C LEU A 84 7.86 -8.77 1.31
N ASP A 85 8.45 -9.93 1.54
CA ASP A 85 9.67 -10.04 2.34
C ASP A 85 10.91 -9.64 1.55
#